data_d6dc470dab6b3f49a0962bd8b7a34792
#
_entry.id   d6dc470dab6b3f49a0962bd8b7a34792
#
_cell.length_a   1.000
_cell.length_b   1.000
_cell.length_c   1.000
_cell.angle_alpha   90.00
_cell.angle_beta   90.00
_cell.angle_gamma   90.00
#
_symmetry.space_group_name_H-M   'P 1'
#
loop_
_entity.id
_entity.type
_entity.pdbx_description
1 polymer ?
#
loop_
_entity_poly.entity_id
_entity_poly.type
_entity_poly.pdbx_seq_one_letter_code
_entity_poly.pdbx_strand_id
1 'polypeptide(L)'
;MKEVLKYYKDFPKEGIVFVDIIPFLQNKSIFKELTHRVAEACTTPNIIAPEARGFLFAAPLLTEADHVENIIPVRKSGKLPFAEGDLQEVLIQKEYGFDKLYYRKSDIAMSPANGNTIEVTILDDVLATGGTAEGLAQSLESLRIEKDGKEYGVKVKEFVFIVEIEELGGKARLEKIAPVRSITVI
;
A
#
# COMPACT_ATOMS: atom_id res chain seq x y z
N MET A 1 -15.87 10.20 9.29
CA MET A 1 -14.50 10.16 8.72
C MET A 1 -14.22 11.34 7.77
N LYS A 2 -15.11 11.69 6.82
CA LYS A 2 -14.88 12.82 5.89
C LYS A 2 -14.67 14.16 6.60
N GLU A 3 -15.38 14.41 7.68
CA GLU A 3 -15.34 15.66 8.45
C GLU A 3 -13.98 15.94 9.11
N VAL A 4 -13.13 14.93 9.20
CA VAL A 4 -11.78 15.03 9.79
C VAL A 4 -10.76 15.52 8.78
N LEU A 5 -11.01 15.28 7.50
CA LEU A 5 -10.09 15.62 6.41
C LEU A 5 -9.96 17.15 6.26
N LYS A 6 -8.76 17.60 5.93
CA LYS A 6 -8.51 18.98 5.52
C LYS A 6 -8.12 19.03 4.05
N TYR A 7 -8.47 20.14 3.42
CA TYR A 7 -8.26 20.34 2.00
C TYR A 7 -7.45 21.61 1.78
N TYR A 8 -6.40 21.51 0.99
CA TYR A 8 -5.54 22.64 0.61
C TYR A 8 -5.59 22.82 -0.91
N LYS A 9 -6.12 23.98 -1.34
CA LYS A 9 -6.17 24.33 -2.76
C LYS A 9 -4.76 24.71 -3.24
N ASP A 10 -4.51 24.45 -4.51
CA ASP A 10 -3.27 24.83 -5.21
C ASP A 10 -1.99 24.29 -4.56
N PHE A 11 -2.04 23.08 -4.00
CA PHE A 11 -0.90 22.40 -3.41
C PHE A 11 -0.74 20.97 -4.00
N PRO A 12 0.48 20.53 -4.37
CA PRO A 12 1.75 21.28 -4.44
C PRO A 12 1.86 22.22 -5.67
N LYS A 13 0.84 22.26 -6.53
CA LYS A 13 0.76 23.08 -7.75
C LYS A 13 -0.64 23.66 -7.89
N GLU A 14 -0.76 24.77 -8.61
CA GLU A 14 -2.02 25.38 -8.97
C GLU A 14 -2.98 24.37 -9.65
N GLY A 15 -4.24 24.41 -9.29
CA GLY A 15 -5.30 23.51 -9.77
C GLY A 15 -5.41 22.17 -9.04
N ILE A 16 -4.48 21.85 -8.14
CA ILE A 16 -4.55 20.61 -7.34
C ILE A 16 -5.18 20.89 -5.98
N VAL A 17 -6.15 20.06 -5.57
CA VAL A 17 -6.68 20.05 -4.20
C VAL A 17 -6.02 18.91 -3.45
N PHE A 18 -5.14 19.25 -2.52
CA PHE A 18 -4.46 18.27 -1.67
C PHE A 18 -5.34 17.86 -0.50
N VAL A 19 -5.48 16.56 -0.30
CA VAL A 19 -6.21 15.98 0.82
C VAL A 19 -5.22 15.66 1.94
N ASP A 20 -5.39 16.34 3.06
CA ASP A 20 -4.56 16.12 4.25
C ASP A 20 -5.23 15.12 5.19
N ILE A 21 -4.52 14.02 5.41
CA ILE A 21 -4.94 12.91 6.27
C ILE A 21 -4.31 12.97 7.68
N ILE A 22 -3.42 13.93 7.92
CA ILE A 22 -2.73 14.07 9.22
C ILE A 22 -3.72 14.25 10.39
N PRO A 23 -4.87 14.92 10.21
CA PRO A 23 -5.86 15.01 11.28
C PRO A 23 -6.32 13.65 11.86
N PHE A 24 -6.28 12.57 11.10
CA PHE A 24 -6.54 11.23 11.63
C PHE A 24 -5.56 10.83 12.74
N LEU A 25 -4.30 11.25 12.62
CA LEU A 25 -3.24 10.95 13.58
C LEU A 25 -3.28 11.86 14.82
N GLN A 26 -4.06 12.94 14.78
CA GLN A 26 -4.16 13.93 15.85
C GLN A 26 -5.34 13.67 16.82
N ASN A 27 -6.12 12.61 16.58
CA ASN A 27 -7.26 12.23 17.41
C ASN A 27 -7.24 10.72 17.70
N LYS A 28 -6.95 10.38 18.95
CA LYS A 28 -6.80 8.98 19.38
C LYS A 28 -8.04 8.11 19.09
N SER A 29 -9.25 8.64 19.34
CA SER A 29 -10.49 7.89 19.14
C SER A 29 -10.76 7.63 17.67
N ILE A 30 -10.55 8.64 16.83
CA ILE A 30 -10.72 8.55 15.37
C ILE A 30 -9.67 7.60 14.78
N PHE A 31 -8.41 7.71 15.24
CA PHE A 31 -7.34 6.83 14.77
C PHE A 31 -7.60 5.37 15.14
N LYS A 32 -8.09 5.11 16.36
CA LYS A 32 -8.45 3.75 16.77
C LYS A 32 -9.58 3.17 15.93
N GLU A 33 -10.64 3.93 15.67
CA GLU A 33 -11.74 3.49 14.80
C GLU A 33 -11.24 3.26 13.37
N LEU A 34 -10.40 4.15 12.86
CA LEU A 34 -9.80 4.01 11.53
C LEU A 34 -8.96 2.74 11.42
N THR A 35 -8.08 2.49 12.40
CA THR A 35 -7.23 1.29 12.43
C THR A 35 -8.07 0.02 12.45
N HIS A 36 -9.15 -0.01 13.23
CA HIS A 36 -10.07 -1.14 13.26
C HIS A 36 -10.71 -1.41 11.89
N ARG A 37 -11.21 -0.37 11.22
CA ARG A 37 -11.77 -0.50 9.87
C ARG A 37 -10.75 -0.95 8.84
N VAL A 38 -9.52 -0.49 8.94
CA VAL A 38 -8.43 -0.94 8.05
C VAL A 38 -8.11 -2.40 8.31
N ALA A 39 -8.08 -2.83 9.58
CA ALA A 39 -7.88 -4.23 9.96
C ALA A 39 -8.95 -5.15 9.37
N GLU A 40 -10.23 -4.74 9.43
CA GLU A 40 -11.34 -5.48 8.80
C GLU A 40 -11.26 -5.50 7.27
N ALA A 41 -10.70 -4.45 6.66
CA ALA A 41 -10.57 -4.36 5.21
C ALA A 41 -9.41 -5.20 4.65
N CYS A 42 -8.33 -5.38 5.42
CA CYS A 42 -7.20 -6.22 5.05
C CYS A 42 -7.49 -7.68 5.36
N THR A 43 -7.39 -8.57 4.36
CA THR A 43 -7.72 -9.99 4.54
C THR A 43 -6.52 -10.92 4.43
N THR A 44 -5.33 -10.38 4.10
CA THR A 44 -4.10 -11.16 4.00
C THR A 44 -3.18 -10.95 5.20
N PRO A 45 -2.32 -11.93 5.52
CA PRO A 45 -1.34 -11.75 6.59
C PRO A 45 -0.18 -10.81 6.21
N ASN A 46 -0.05 -10.43 4.96
CA ASN A 46 1.10 -9.71 4.42
C ASN A 46 0.68 -8.37 3.85
N ILE A 47 1.15 -7.29 4.44
CA ILE A 47 0.79 -5.92 4.03
C ILE A 47 1.98 -5.26 3.34
N ILE A 48 1.81 -4.85 2.10
CA ILE A 48 2.75 -4.02 1.35
C ILE A 48 2.38 -2.56 1.57
N ALA A 49 3.29 -1.78 2.13
CA ALA A 49 3.02 -0.38 2.45
C ALA A 49 4.06 0.57 1.84
N PRO A 50 3.66 1.52 0.96
CA PRO A 50 4.54 2.55 0.43
C PRO A 50 4.90 3.63 1.47
N GLU A 51 6.15 4.15 1.38
CA GLU A 51 6.55 5.29 2.19
C GLU A 51 5.87 6.58 1.74
N ALA A 52 5.61 7.52 2.62
CA ALA A 52 5.84 7.45 4.06
C ALA A 52 4.53 7.23 4.82
N ARG A 53 3.39 7.73 4.28
CA ARG A 53 2.12 7.76 4.99
C ARG A 53 1.46 6.40 5.07
N GLY A 54 1.67 5.52 4.08
CA GLY A 54 1.21 4.13 4.15
C GLY A 54 1.69 3.40 5.41
N PHE A 55 2.93 3.67 5.85
CA PHE A 55 3.49 3.06 7.07
C PHE A 55 2.71 3.39 8.34
N LEU A 56 2.15 4.61 8.42
CA LEU A 56 1.42 5.09 9.60
C LEU A 56 0.14 4.30 9.84
N PHE A 57 -0.46 3.77 8.80
CA PHE A 57 -1.70 3.00 8.85
C PHE A 57 -1.46 1.49 8.79
N ALA A 58 -0.33 1.05 8.24
CA ALA A 58 0.04 -0.36 8.20
C ALA A 58 0.59 -0.85 9.55
N ALA A 59 1.51 -0.12 10.17
CA ALA A 59 2.17 -0.55 11.40
C ALA A 59 1.21 -0.90 12.55
N PRO A 60 0.13 -0.16 12.82
CA PRO A 60 -0.83 -0.51 13.87
C PRO A 60 -1.54 -1.85 13.65
N LEU A 61 -1.61 -2.36 12.42
CA LEU A 61 -2.28 -3.63 12.10
C LEU A 61 -1.59 -4.83 12.77
N LEU A 62 -0.28 -4.78 13.03
CA LEU A 62 0.44 -5.82 13.76
C LEU A 62 -0.07 -6.02 15.19
N THR A 63 -0.79 -5.06 15.74
CA THR A 63 -1.34 -5.13 17.09
C THR A 63 -2.86 -5.14 17.13
N GLU A 64 -3.52 -4.73 16.04
CA GLU A 64 -4.98 -4.64 15.97
C GLU A 64 -5.62 -5.82 15.23
N ALA A 65 -4.87 -6.48 14.34
CA ALA A 65 -5.38 -7.55 13.49
C ALA A 65 -4.60 -8.84 13.70
N ASP A 66 -5.17 -9.82 14.38
CA ASP A 66 -4.50 -11.10 14.73
C ASP A 66 -4.00 -11.88 13.50
N HIS A 67 -4.59 -11.65 12.34
CA HIS A 67 -4.20 -12.31 11.09
C HIS A 67 -3.07 -11.63 10.35
N VAL A 68 -2.70 -10.39 10.70
CA VAL A 68 -1.59 -9.68 10.05
C VAL A 68 -0.27 -10.07 10.72
N GLU A 69 0.61 -10.67 9.94
CA GLU A 69 1.87 -11.23 10.44
C GLU A 69 3.11 -10.47 9.95
N ASN A 70 3.00 -9.80 8.78
CA ASN A 70 4.15 -9.15 8.17
C ASN A 70 3.78 -7.84 7.47
N ILE A 71 4.64 -6.82 7.66
CA ILE A 71 4.54 -5.55 6.93
C ILE A 71 5.81 -5.36 6.12
N ILE A 72 5.65 -5.26 4.81
CA ILE A 72 6.72 -5.13 3.85
C ILE A 72 6.80 -3.65 3.41
N PRO A 73 7.84 -2.92 3.84
CA PRO A 73 7.99 -1.53 3.51
C PRO A 73 8.46 -1.33 2.07
N VAL A 74 7.79 -0.46 1.33
CA VAL A 74 8.24 0.00 0.01
C VAL A 74 8.82 1.40 0.14
N ARG A 75 10.06 1.60 -0.28
CA ARG A 75 10.85 2.80 -0.02
C ARG A 75 11.32 3.49 -1.30
N LYS A 76 11.57 4.79 -1.19
CA LYS A 76 12.28 5.55 -2.24
C LYS A 76 13.77 5.19 -2.27
N SER A 77 14.44 5.57 -3.35
CA SER A 77 15.88 5.30 -3.54
C SER A 77 16.73 5.72 -2.34
N GLY A 78 17.70 4.86 -1.97
CA GLY A 78 18.66 5.11 -0.89
C GLY A 78 18.06 5.02 0.53
N LYS A 79 16.83 4.53 0.71
CA LYS A 79 16.16 4.44 2.01
C LYS A 79 16.05 3.02 2.58
N LEU A 80 16.46 2.01 1.82
CA LEU A 80 16.34 0.61 2.19
C LEU A 80 17.72 -0.06 2.08
N PRO A 81 18.31 -0.62 3.17
CA PRO A 81 19.50 -1.45 3.07
C PRO A 81 19.15 -2.80 2.43
N PHE A 82 20.04 -3.37 1.62
CA PHE A 82 19.80 -4.60 0.90
C PHE A 82 21.09 -5.41 0.69
N ALA A 83 20.97 -6.73 0.54
CA ALA A 83 22.00 -7.59 0.06
C ALA A 83 22.03 -7.62 -1.48
N GLU A 84 23.14 -8.05 -2.08
CA GLU A 84 23.25 -8.17 -3.54
C GLU A 84 22.13 -9.09 -4.09
N GLY A 85 21.43 -8.61 -5.13
CA GLY A 85 20.33 -9.34 -5.78
C GLY A 85 19.00 -9.34 -5.03
N ASP A 86 18.92 -8.76 -3.81
CA ASP A 86 17.71 -8.74 -2.98
C ASP A 86 16.75 -7.57 -3.32
N LEU A 87 17.30 -6.45 -3.81
CA LEU A 87 16.52 -5.26 -4.07
C LEU A 87 15.71 -5.38 -5.37
N GLN A 88 14.40 -5.14 -5.27
CA GLN A 88 13.50 -5.04 -6.40
C GLN A 88 13.16 -3.57 -6.67
N GLU A 89 13.44 -3.09 -7.89
CA GLU A 89 13.03 -1.76 -8.36
C GLU A 89 11.63 -1.81 -8.98
N VAL A 90 10.81 -0.81 -8.66
CA VAL A 90 9.49 -0.59 -9.24
C VAL A 90 9.49 0.76 -9.93
N LEU A 91 9.21 0.80 -11.22
CA LEU A 91 9.06 2.03 -11.99
C LEU A 91 7.60 2.47 -11.99
N ILE A 92 7.32 3.64 -11.44
CA ILE A 92 6.00 4.25 -11.45
C ILE A 92 5.95 5.32 -12.52
N GLN A 93 5.20 5.08 -13.59
CA GLN A 93 5.03 6.05 -14.67
C GLN A 93 4.25 7.27 -14.17
N LYS A 94 4.75 8.46 -14.48
CA LYS A 94 4.10 9.75 -14.27
C LYS A 94 3.92 10.50 -15.59
N GLU A 95 3.19 11.60 -15.56
CA GLU A 95 3.06 12.48 -16.74
C GLU A 95 4.41 12.96 -17.26
N TYR A 96 5.37 13.20 -16.35
CA TYR A 96 6.73 13.62 -16.67
C TYR A 96 7.74 12.73 -15.94
N GLY A 97 8.20 11.65 -16.62
CA GLY A 97 9.23 10.76 -16.10
C GLY A 97 8.71 9.59 -15.26
N PHE A 98 9.58 9.06 -14.42
CA PHE A 98 9.29 7.92 -13.57
C PHE A 98 9.69 8.22 -12.13
N ASP A 99 8.85 7.82 -11.18
CA ASP A 99 9.28 7.63 -9.79
C ASP A 99 9.78 6.20 -9.63
N LYS A 100 10.74 6.02 -8.72
CA LYS A 100 11.30 4.73 -8.37
C LYS A 100 10.99 4.39 -6.94
N LEU A 101 10.41 3.21 -6.74
CA LEU A 101 10.21 2.61 -5.44
C LEU A 101 10.98 1.30 -5.35
N TYR A 102 11.29 0.88 -4.15
CA TYR A 102 12.11 -0.29 -3.88
C TYR A 102 11.56 -1.10 -2.71
N TYR A 103 11.62 -2.43 -2.82
CA TYR A 103 11.38 -3.34 -1.71
C TYR A 103 12.36 -4.52 -1.80
N ARG A 104 12.52 -5.27 -0.71
CA ARG A 104 13.40 -6.44 -0.68
C ARG A 104 12.60 -7.71 -0.94
N LYS A 105 13.14 -8.58 -1.77
CA LYS A 105 12.57 -9.92 -1.98
C LYS A 105 12.61 -10.76 -0.71
N SER A 106 13.65 -10.59 0.11
CA SER A 106 13.80 -11.26 1.39
C SER A 106 12.68 -10.92 2.38
N ASP A 107 12.16 -9.69 2.37
CA ASP A 107 11.02 -9.32 3.23
C ASP A 107 9.74 -10.08 2.83
N ILE A 108 9.55 -10.32 1.51
CA ILE A 108 8.44 -11.13 1.01
C ILE A 108 8.67 -12.61 1.33
N ALA A 109 9.90 -13.10 1.24
CA ALA A 109 10.24 -14.49 1.56
C ALA A 109 9.95 -14.87 3.02
N MET A 110 9.95 -13.90 3.95
CA MET A 110 9.55 -14.11 5.34
C MET A 110 8.04 -14.31 5.51
N SER A 111 7.25 -13.91 4.52
CA SER A 111 5.79 -13.95 4.57
C SER A 111 5.23 -15.37 4.63
N PRO A 112 4.13 -15.63 5.36
CA PRO A 112 3.40 -16.87 5.25
C PRO A 112 2.80 -17.02 3.85
N ALA A 113 2.71 -18.26 3.38
CA ALA A 113 2.18 -18.60 2.07
C ALA A 113 0.95 -19.51 2.19
N ASN A 114 0.05 -19.36 1.23
CA ASN A 114 -1.09 -20.25 1.04
C ASN A 114 -0.79 -21.16 -0.16
N GLY A 115 -0.50 -22.44 0.09
CA GLY A 115 0.01 -23.35 -0.94
C GLY A 115 1.33 -22.86 -1.53
N ASN A 116 1.36 -22.59 -2.83
CA ASN A 116 2.53 -22.08 -3.56
C ASN A 116 2.43 -20.56 -3.84
N THR A 117 1.59 -19.84 -3.10
CA THR A 117 1.32 -18.41 -3.34
C THR A 117 1.46 -17.62 -2.04
N ILE A 118 2.20 -16.52 -2.10
CA ILE A 118 2.24 -15.50 -1.06
C ILE A 118 1.20 -14.45 -1.42
N GLU A 119 0.10 -14.42 -0.68
CA GLU A 119 -0.96 -13.43 -0.87
C GLU A 119 -0.62 -12.15 -0.10
N VAL A 120 -0.81 -10.99 -0.75
CA VAL A 120 -0.49 -9.68 -0.16
C VAL A 120 -1.65 -8.69 -0.35
N THR A 121 -1.81 -7.79 0.61
CA THR A 121 -2.62 -6.58 0.51
C THR A 121 -1.70 -5.38 0.26
N ILE A 122 -1.99 -4.54 -0.73
CA ILE A 122 -1.33 -3.24 -0.87
C ILE A 122 -2.17 -2.22 -0.11
N LEU A 123 -1.57 -1.62 0.93
CA LEU A 123 -2.20 -0.60 1.77
C LEU A 123 -1.48 0.73 1.61
N ASP A 124 -2.22 1.76 1.17
CA ASP A 124 -1.69 3.13 1.11
C ASP A 124 -2.72 4.14 1.66
N ASP A 125 -2.30 5.37 1.82
CA ASP A 125 -3.13 6.41 2.44
C ASP A 125 -4.17 7.01 1.49
N VAL A 126 -3.79 7.37 0.27
CA VAL A 126 -4.69 8.05 -0.68
C VAL A 126 -4.68 7.36 -2.04
N LEU A 127 -5.85 6.94 -2.48
CA LEU A 127 -6.10 6.52 -3.85
C LEU A 127 -6.49 7.74 -4.69
N ALA A 128 -5.57 8.19 -5.53
CA ALA A 128 -5.81 9.16 -6.59
C ALA A 128 -6.00 8.43 -7.93
N THR A 129 -5.04 8.48 -8.83
CA THR A 129 -5.10 7.79 -10.13
C THR A 129 -4.75 6.29 -10.08
N GLY A 130 -4.26 5.80 -8.96
CA GLY A 130 -3.89 4.39 -8.76
C GLY A 130 -2.55 3.95 -9.37
N GLY A 131 -1.81 4.85 -10.02
CA GLY A 131 -0.58 4.47 -10.74
C GLY A 131 0.50 3.84 -9.86
N THR A 132 0.69 4.31 -8.63
CA THR A 132 1.65 3.74 -7.68
C THR A 132 1.28 2.30 -7.32
N ALA A 133 0.03 2.08 -6.92
CA ALA A 133 -0.45 0.76 -6.52
C ALA A 133 -0.46 -0.23 -7.69
N GLU A 134 -0.81 0.21 -8.89
CA GLU A 134 -0.75 -0.62 -10.10
C GLU A 134 0.68 -1.06 -10.43
N GLY A 135 1.64 -0.13 -10.44
CA GLY A 135 3.04 -0.47 -10.69
C GLY A 135 3.61 -1.43 -9.65
N LEU A 136 3.25 -1.25 -8.37
CA LEU A 136 3.60 -2.18 -7.30
C LEU A 136 2.99 -3.57 -7.53
N ALA A 137 1.71 -3.65 -7.87
CA ALA A 137 1.03 -4.91 -8.12
C ALA A 137 1.68 -5.68 -9.28
N GLN A 138 1.96 -5.02 -10.39
CA GLN A 138 2.62 -5.61 -11.55
C GLN A 138 4.00 -6.16 -11.20
N SER A 139 4.78 -5.39 -10.43
CA SER A 139 6.11 -5.83 -9.96
C SER A 139 6.00 -7.05 -9.06
N LEU A 140 5.12 -7.04 -8.07
CA LEU A 140 4.91 -8.13 -7.12
C LEU A 140 4.46 -9.42 -7.80
N GLU A 141 3.47 -9.36 -8.68
CA GLU A 141 2.93 -10.54 -9.37
C GLU A 141 3.92 -11.14 -10.40
N SER A 142 4.93 -10.38 -10.83
CA SER A 142 6.01 -10.89 -11.67
C SER A 142 7.07 -11.68 -10.91
N LEU A 143 7.08 -11.60 -9.56
CA LEU A 143 8.10 -12.25 -8.74
C LEU A 143 7.93 -13.76 -8.66
N ARG A 144 9.11 -14.40 -8.49
CA ARG A 144 9.23 -15.76 -7.99
C ARG A 144 10.15 -15.72 -6.77
N ILE A 145 9.67 -16.24 -5.67
CA ILE A 145 10.37 -16.23 -4.38
C ILE A 145 10.79 -17.65 -4.05
N GLU A 146 12.10 -17.85 -3.91
CA GLU A 146 12.63 -19.10 -3.37
C GLU A 146 12.63 -19.07 -1.85
N LYS A 147 12.03 -20.08 -1.23
CA LYS A 147 11.96 -20.26 0.22
C LYS A 147 11.92 -21.74 0.54
N ASP A 148 12.81 -22.19 1.43
CA ASP A 148 12.88 -23.59 1.89
C ASP A 148 12.98 -24.61 0.73
N GLY A 149 13.73 -24.26 -0.33
CA GLY A 149 13.90 -25.08 -1.53
C GLY A 149 12.67 -25.21 -2.43
N LYS A 150 11.69 -24.32 -2.25
CA LYS A 150 10.48 -24.24 -3.07
C LYS A 150 10.32 -22.86 -3.67
N GLU A 151 9.69 -22.78 -4.83
CA GLU A 151 9.33 -21.55 -5.51
C GLU A 151 7.87 -21.16 -5.21
N TYR A 152 7.67 -19.88 -4.90
CA TYR A 152 6.36 -19.28 -4.62
C TYR A 152 6.10 -18.11 -5.56
N GLY A 153 4.89 -18.04 -6.09
CA GLY A 153 4.38 -16.82 -6.73
C GLY A 153 3.88 -15.80 -5.70
N VAL A 154 3.85 -14.54 -6.09
CA VAL A 154 3.21 -13.48 -5.28
C VAL A 154 1.89 -13.07 -5.95
N LYS A 155 0.84 -12.90 -5.16
CA LYS A 155 -0.49 -12.51 -5.63
C LYS A 155 -1.02 -11.31 -4.84
N VAL A 156 -1.34 -10.23 -5.52
CA VAL A 156 -2.09 -9.12 -4.91
C VAL A 156 -3.53 -9.56 -4.76
N LYS A 157 -3.98 -9.69 -3.52
CA LYS A 157 -5.33 -10.14 -3.16
C LYS A 157 -6.34 -8.99 -3.18
N GLU A 158 -5.88 -7.83 -2.74
CA GLU A 158 -6.69 -6.62 -2.62
C GLU A 158 -5.84 -5.37 -2.47
N PHE A 159 -6.48 -4.23 -2.71
CA PHE A 159 -5.96 -2.91 -2.39
C PHE A 159 -6.82 -2.28 -1.30
N VAL A 160 -6.18 -1.67 -0.31
CA VAL A 160 -6.86 -0.95 0.77
C VAL A 160 -6.32 0.48 0.84
N PHE A 161 -7.23 1.46 0.91
CA PHE A 161 -6.89 2.87 1.00
C PHE A 161 -7.66 3.54 2.14
N ILE A 162 -7.01 4.50 2.79
CA ILE A 162 -7.68 5.32 3.82
C ILE A 162 -8.66 6.27 3.17
N VAL A 163 -8.24 6.93 2.09
CA VAL A 163 -9.06 7.88 1.33
C VAL A 163 -9.01 7.57 -0.15
N GLU A 164 -10.16 7.58 -0.81
CA GLU A 164 -10.30 7.52 -2.27
C GLU A 164 -10.80 8.86 -2.80
N ILE A 165 -10.13 9.40 -3.81
CA ILE A 165 -10.61 10.56 -4.59
C ILE A 165 -11.31 9.99 -5.82
N GLU A 166 -12.65 9.86 -5.72
CA GLU A 166 -13.46 9.11 -6.68
C GLU A 166 -13.32 9.64 -8.12
N GLU A 167 -13.33 10.96 -8.29
CA GLU A 167 -13.25 11.64 -9.59
C GLU A 167 -11.96 11.32 -10.38
N LEU A 168 -10.89 10.85 -9.71
CA LEU A 168 -9.63 10.51 -10.36
C LEU A 168 -9.58 9.08 -10.94
N GLY A 169 -10.61 8.28 -10.72
CA GLY A 169 -10.83 6.99 -11.38
C GLY A 169 -9.84 5.88 -11.00
N GLY A 170 -9.05 6.06 -9.94
CA GLY A 170 -8.04 5.09 -9.53
C GLY A 170 -8.62 3.72 -9.18
N LYS A 171 -9.82 3.68 -8.59
CA LYS A 171 -10.52 2.45 -8.25
C LYS A 171 -10.79 1.58 -9.48
N ALA A 172 -11.41 2.14 -10.52
CA ALA A 172 -11.73 1.43 -11.75
C ALA A 172 -10.46 0.90 -12.47
N ARG A 173 -9.32 1.57 -12.28
CA ARG A 173 -8.02 1.13 -12.77
C ARG A 173 -7.53 -0.11 -12.05
N LEU A 174 -7.55 -0.10 -10.71
CA LEU A 174 -7.01 -1.17 -9.87
C LEU A 174 -7.92 -2.39 -9.79
N GLU A 175 -9.25 -2.23 -9.90
CA GLU A 175 -10.20 -3.34 -9.91
C GLU A 175 -10.02 -4.31 -11.09
N LYS A 176 -9.24 -3.94 -12.10
CA LYS A 176 -8.80 -4.85 -13.17
C LYS A 176 -7.77 -5.89 -12.69
N ILE A 177 -7.13 -5.66 -11.54
CA ILE A 177 -6.12 -6.52 -10.95
C ILE A 177 -6.70 -7.28 -9.75
N ALA A 178 -7.25 -6.53 -8.78
CA ALA A 178 -7.81 -7.08 -7.54
C ALA A 178 -8.86 -6.12 -6.94
N PRO A 179 -9.72 -6.59 -6.03
CA PRO A 179 -10.69 -5.74 -5.35
C PRO A 179 -10.06 -4.54 -4.65
N VAL A 180 -10.75 -3.40 -4.69
CA VAL A 180 -10.36 -2.15 -4.03
C VAL A 180 -11.32 -1.82 -2.91
N ARG A 181 -10.79 -1.57 -1.72
CA ARG A 181 -11.53 -1.13 -0.53
C ARG A 181 -11.00 0.21 -0.05
N SER A 182 -11.88 1.17 0.09
CA SER A 182 -11.56 2.51 0.58
C SER A 182 -12.37 2.82 1.83
N ILE A 183 -11.69 3.23 2.90
CA ILE A 183 -12.33 3.51 4.20
C ILE A 183 -13.19 4.76 4.11
N THR A 184 -12.76 5.74 3.31
CA THR A 184 -13.48 7.00 3.07
C THR A 184 -13.38 7.34 1.58
N VAL A 185 -14.51 7.68 0.95
CA VAL A 185 -14.58 8.12 -0.46
C VAL A 185 -14.97 9.60 -0.50
N ILE A 186 -14.27 10.42 -1.26
CA ILE A 186 -14.50 11.87 -1.41
C ILE A 186 -14.59 12.26 -2.88
#